data_cf32859c31548972782f18e7937be974
#
_entry.id   cf32859c31548972782f18e7937be974
#
_cell.length_a   1.000
_cell.length_b   1.000
_cell.length_c   1.000
_cell.angle_alpha   90.00
_cell.angle_beta   90.00
_cell.angle_gamma   90.00
#
_symmetry.space_group_name_H-M   'P 1'
#
loop_
_entity.id
_entity.type
_entity.pdbx_description
1 polymer ?
#
loop_
_entity_poly.entity_id
_entity_poly.type
_entity_poly.pdbx_seq_one_letter_code
_entity_poly.pdbx_strand_id
1 'polypeptide(L)'
;LFRDHPERLAWWQHRFDHVLVDEFQDTNVAQYRLVRALAERHHNLCVVGDDDQAIYGWRGADVRHMLSFQSDFPGSTLVKLEQNYRSTQVILDAANGVIAENKGRIGKTLFTATQGGEPIVLLSAADERDEAEWIVTQFADQAAQQDIGYDGMAVLYRTNSQSRPLEEAFRMRGVPYRIVGAVSFYERREVKDLLAYLRLVSNPADDRAFARIANVPRRGIGETSLGVLGDAAQQWKKPLLDAARIADRLEGVRPGLKDTLRQFAAVMDRLREAVGQADPATALETIIAVTGYEAWLAEEGVEGVERLENVRELIAGAAAWAEVAEAVDAEEDTGSLIERYLTQSALLTPTDEYGGAGAAGATLLTVHMAKGLEWPVVALAGLEDGLFPLARTAGEPGGLEEERRLCYVGLTRARERLYLSWARTRYRNGRLEMAEPSRFLDALPPERIVERSTTPAWSRGSGGTRGGGSRVSAPTRRPMAERFTLDEPFVVEESQDGPRYVKGERVRHRKFGGGIVQDVSGIGRNLKVMVQFDDADVGTKHLLVAFAGLEREWEGDAP
;
A
#
# COMPACT_ATOMS: atom_id res chain seq x y z
N LEU A 1 -37.80 -20.75 7.23
CA LEU A 1 -38.68 -20.45 8.38
C LEU A 1 -39.99 -19.84 7.91
N PHE A 2 -39.99 -18.63 7.30
CA PHE A 2 -41.23 -17.94 6.91
C PHE A 2 -42.05 -18.69 5.85
N ARG A 3 -41.39 -19.38 4.92
CA ARG A 3 -42.03 -20.23 3.91
C ARG A 3 -42.76 -21.43 4.56
N ASP A 4 -42.15 -22.03 5.57
CA ASP A 4 -42.66 -23.26 6.19
C ASP A 4 -43.54 -22.97 7.43
N HIS A 5 -43.52 -21.71 7.91
CA HIS A 5 -44.27 -21.23 9.07
C HIS A 5 -44.99 -19.90 8.77
N PRO A 6 -46.04 -19.88 7.96
CA PRO A 6 -46.75 -18.67 7.56
C PRO A 6 -47.36 -17.90 8.73
N GLU A 7 -47.73 -18.58 9.83
CA GLU A 7 -48.23 -17.97 11.06
C GLU A 7 -47.16 -17.08 11.72
N ARG A 8 -45.86 -17.46 11.61
CA ARG A 8 -44.77 -16.63 12.11
C ARG A 8 -44.53 -15.40 11.25
N LEU A 9 -44.62 -15.58 9.93
CA LEU A 9 -44.54 -14.43 9.01
C LEU A 9 -45.69 -13.45 9.27
N ALA A 10 -46.93 -13.94 9.38
CA ALA A 10 -48.09 -13.12 9.68
C ALA A 10 -47.92 -12.35 11.00
N TRP A 11 -47.35 -12.98 12.02
CA TRP A 11 -47.06 -12.32 13.31
C TRP A 11 -46.09 -11.13 13.14
N TRP A 12 -44.99 -11.30 12.38
CA TRP A 12 -44.05 -10.23 12.11
C TRP A 12 -44.65 -9.12 11.25
N GLN A 13 -45.42 -9.45 10.23
CA GLN A 13 -46.14 -8.50 9.38
C GLN A 13 -47.18 -7.65 10.14
N HIS A 14 -47.72 -8.16 11.25
CA HIS A 14 -48.62 -7.39 12.14
C HIS A 14 -47.87 -6.53 13.15
N ARG A 15 -46.64 -6.89 13.44
CA ARG A 15 -45.85 -6.17 14.42
C ARG A 15 -45.22 -4.90 13.86
N PHE A 16 -44.94 -4.86 12.58
CA PHE A 16 -44.34 -3.72 11.91
C PHE A 16 -45.35 -3.05 10.99
N ASP A 17 -45.64 -1.78 11.21
CA ASP A 17 -46.46 -0.97 10.33
C ASP A 17 -45.66 -0.34 9.18
N HIS A 18 -44.34 -0.17 9.39
CA HIS A 18 -43.42 0.39 8.42
C HIS A 18 -42.11 -0.41 8.42
N VAL A 19 -41.54 -0.61 7.24
CA VAL A 19 -40.18 -1.19 7.06
C VAL A 19 -39.34 -0.15 6.35
N LEU A 20 -38.23 0.23 6.96
CA LEU A 20 -37.24 1.13 6.38
C LEU A 20 -35.92 0.36 6.21
N VAL A 21 -35.34 0.46 5.04
CA VAL A 21 -34.05 -0.20 4.71
C VAL A 21 -33.11 0.85 4.18
N ASP A 22 -31.97 0.98 4.84
CA ASP A 22 -30.86 1.80 4.38
C ASP A 22 -29.83 0.97 3.65
N GLU A 23 -28.98 1.61 2.83
CA GLU A 23 -27.94 0.98 2.00
C GLU A 23 -28.52 -0.20 1.17
N PHE A 24 -29.68 0.00 0.58
CA PHE A 24 -30.44 -1.07 -0.08
C PHE A 24 -29.69 -1.73 -1.24
N GLN A 25 -28.78 -1.02 -1.92
CA GLN A 25 -27.92 -1.53 -2.99
C GLN A 25 -26.96 -2.64 -2.52
N ASP A 26 -26.72 -2.76 -1.21
CA ASP A 26 -25.82 -3.77 -0.64
C ASP A 26 -26.58 -5.03 -0.17
N THR A 27 -27.87 -5.11 -0.45
CA THR A 27 -28.68 -6.28 -0.05
C THR A 27 -28.37 -7.50 -0.91
N ASN A 28 -28.16 -8.65 -0.26
CA ASN A 28 -28.11 -9.93 -0.94
C ASN A 28 -29.51 -10.53 -1.14
N VAL A 29 -29.61 -11.61 -1.93
CA VAL A 29 -30.89 -12.26 -2.26
C VAL A 29 -31.70 -12.68 -1.02
N ALA A 30 -31.04 -13.15 0.05
CA ALA A 30 -31.73 -13.56 1.27
C ALA A 30 -32.32 -12.36 2.02
N GLN A 31 -31.55 -11.28 2.14
CA GLN A 31 -31.99 -10.01 2.75
C GLN A 31 -33.13 -9.39 1.94
N TYR A 32 -32.99 -9.33 0.62
CA TYR A 32 -34.05 -8.85 -0.27
C TYR A 32 -35.38 -9.61 -0.08
N ARG A 33 -35.31 -10.97 -0.08
CA ARG A 33 -36.49 -11.82 0.15
C ARG A 33 -37.10 -11.62 1.53
N LEU A 34 -36.29 -11.39 2.56
CA LEU A 34 -36.75 -11.09 3.91
C LEU A 34 -37.52 -9.77 3.95
N VAL A 35 -36.93 -8.71 3.39
CA VAL A 35 -37.59 -7.38 3.30
C VAL A 35 -38.92 -7.47 2.57
N ARG A 36 -38.93 -8.14 1.41
CA ARG A 36 -40.12 -8.35 0.60
C ARG A 36 -41.23 -9.08 1.38
N ALA A 37 -40.85 -10.20 2.04
CA ALA A 37 -41.82 -10.98 2.83
C ALA A 37 -42.43 -10.16 3.99
N LEU A 38 -41.61 -9.36 4.69
CA LEU A 38 -42.10 -8.52 5.78
C LEU A 38 -43.07 -7.42 5.32
N ALA A 39 -42.80 -6.81 4.15
CA ALA A 39 -43.58 -5.70 3.63
C ALA A 39 -44.81 -6.13 2.80
N GLU A 40 -44.92 -7.40 2.39
CA GLU A 40 -45.90 -7.90 1.42
C GLU A 40 -47.36 -7.62 1.81
N ARG A 41 -47.67 -7.57 3.12
CA ARG A 41 -49.01 -7.36 3.61
C ARG A 41 -49.47 -5.89 3.55
N HIS A 42 -48.62 -4.96 3.98
CA HIS A 42 -49.00 -3.57 4.18
C HIS A 42 -48.40 -2.60 3.15
N HIS A 43 -47.41 -3.05 2.38
CA HIS A 43 -46.69 -2.29 1.34
C HIS A 43 -46.05 -0.98 1.84
N ASN A 44 -45.97 -0.76 3.15
CA ASN A 44 -45.30 0.40 3.76
C ASN A 44 -43.78 0.14 3.84
N LEU A 45 -43.13 0.14 2.68
CA LEU A 45 -41.70 -0.07 2.53
C LEU A 45 -41.06 1.20 2.00
N CYS A 46 -40.05 1.69 2.71
CA CYS A 46 -39.18 2.76 2.26
C CYS A 46 -37.76 2.21 2.19
N VAL A 47 -37.14 2.31 1.03
CA VAL A 47 -35.71 1.93 0.85
C VAL A 47 -34.93 3.17 0.48
N VAL A 48 -33.75 3.28 1.08
CA VAL A 48 -32.76 4.33 0.77
C VAL A 48 -31.50 3.64 0.30
N GLY A 49 -30.85 4.20 -0.71
CA GLY A 49 -29.61 3.64 -1.22
C GLY A 49 -29.05 4.46 -2.36
N ASP A 50 -27.86 4.08 -2.78
CA ASP A 50 -27.11 4.69 -3.85
C ASP A 50 -26.51 3.59 -4.75
N ASP A 51 -27.10 3.38 -5.93
CA ASP A 51 -26.64 2.39 -6.90
C ASP A 51 -25.20 2.64 -7.37
N ASP A 52 -24.73 3.89 -7.31
CA ASP A 52 -23.36 4.28 -7.60
C ASP A 52 -22.38 3.92 -6.47
N GLN A 53 -22.88 3.50 -5.29
CA GLN A 53 -22.10 3.01 -4.15
C GLN A 53 -22.25 1.50 -3.90
N ALA A 54 -22.77 0.74 -4.87
CA ALA A 54 -22.87 -0.72 -4.80
C ALA A 54 -21.49 -1.37 -5.03
N ILE A 55 -20.77 -1.69 -3.94
CA ILE A 55 -19.40 -2.18 -3.96
C ILE A 55 -19.18 -3.50 -3.20
N TYR A 56 -20.26 -4.21 -2.86
CA TYR A 56 -20.23 -5.47 -2.11
C TYR A 56 -20.72 -6.67 -2.91
N GLY A 57 -20.61 -6.64 -4.25
CA GLY A 57 -20.95 -7.76 -5.12
C GLY A 57 -20.22 -9.04 -4.74
N TRP A 58 -18.96 -8.95 -4.35
CA TRP A 58 -18.14 -10.06 -3.87
C TRP A 58 -18.65 -10.71 -2.56
N ARG A 59 -19.52 -10.03 -1.79
CA ARG A 59 -20.26 -10.58 -0.63
C ARG A 59 -21.66 -11.09 -0.99
N GLY A 60 -22.01 -11.11 -2.28
CA GLY A 60 -23.30 -11.54 -2.79
C GLY A 60 -24.38 -10.46 -2.76
N ALA A 61 -24.01 -9.17 -2.59
CA ALA A 61 -24.91 -8.06 -2.83
C ALA A 61 -25.28 -7.98 -4.31
N ASP A 62 -26.52 -7.57 -4.61
CA ASP A 62 -27.01 -7.49 -5.99
C ASP A 62 -27.70 -6.14 -6.22
N VAL A 63 -27.02 -5.24 -6.90
CA VAL A 63 -27.54 -3.90 -7.23
C VAL A 63 -28.84 -3.95 -8.03
N ARG A 64 -29.12 -5.08 -8.72
CA ARG A 64 -30.37 -5.26 -9.48
C ARG A 64 -31.60 -5.16 -8.61
N HIS A 65 -31.54 -5.53 -7.32
CA HIS A 65 -32.63 -5.33 -6.37
C HIS A 65 -33.07 -3.87 -6.28
N MET A 66 -32.11 -2.95 -6.34
CA MET A 66 -32.40 -1.51 -6.34
C MET A 66 -32.90 -1.05 -7.72
N LEU A 67 -32.23 -1.48 -8.79
CA LEU A 67 -32.58 -1.09 -10.17
C LEU A 67 -33.97 -1.58 -10.58
N SER A 68 -34.41 -2.76 -10.11
CA SER A 68 -35.72 -3.35 -10.40
C SER A 68 -36.82 -2.95 -9.40
N PHE A 69 -36.51 -2.15 -8.38
CA PHE A 69 -37.40 -1.89 -7.26
C PHE A 69 -38.81 -1.42 -7.69
N GLN A 70 -38.90 -0.49 -8.66
CA GLN A 70 -40.22 0.01 -9.14
C GLN A 70 -41.03 -1.05 -9.90
N SER A 71 -40.38 -2.02 -10.54
CA SER A 71 -41.04 -3.15 -11.17
C SER A 71 -41.49 -4.21 -10.16
N ASP A 72 -40.71 -4.41 -9.09
CA ASP A 72 -41.03 -5.37 -8.02
C ASP A 72 -42.05 -4.84 -7.03
N PHE A 73 -42.14 -3.52 -6.89
CA PHE A 73 -43.12 -2.79 -6.05
C PHE A 73 -43.88 -1.74 -6.88
N PRO A 74 -44.86 -2.17 -7.71
CA PRO A 74 -45.64 -1.26 -8.53
C PRO A 74 -46.35 -0.19 -7.69
N GLY A 75 -46.29 1.05 -8.15
CA GLY A 75 -46.87 2.20 -7.43
C GLY A 75 -45.92 2.88 -6.45
N SER A 76 -44.67 2.38 -6.31
CA SER A 76 -43.65 3.05 -5.53
C SER A 76 -43.22 4.37 -6.18
N THR A 77 -42.88 5.37 -5.35
CA THR A 77 -42.40 6.68 -5.79
C THR A 77 -40.87 6.74 -5.64
N LEU A 78 -40.18 7.08 -6.72
CA LEU A 78 -38.75 7.34 -6.70
C LEU A 78 -38.47 8.82 -6.42
N VAL A 79 -37.72 9.09 -5.36
CA VAL A 79 -37.23 10.44 -5.03
C VAL A 79 -35.72 10.45 -5.13
N LYS A 80 -35.16 11.34 -5.97
CA LYS A 80 -33.72 11.49 -6.11
C LYS A 80 -33.22 12.58 -5.18
N LEU A 81 -32.23 12.23 -4.33
CA LEU A 81 -31.53 13.17 -3.45
C LEU A 81 -30.20 13.54 -4.11
N GLU A 82 -30.20 14.61 -4.91
CA GLU A 82 -29.03 15.00 -5.73
C GLU A 82 -28.16 16.09 -5.08
N GLN A 83 -28.68 16.77 -4.06
CA GLN A 83 -27.90 17.77 -3.33
C GLN A 83 -26.95 17.09 -2.35
N ASN A 84 -25.65 17.31 -2.55
CA ASN A 84 -24.58 16.85 -1.68
C ASN A 84 -24.18 17.98 -0.70
N TYR A 85 -23.98 17.61 0.56
CA TYR A 85 -23.59 18.53 1.64
C TYR A 85 -22.18 18.27 2.17
N ARG A 86 -21.50 17.26 1.63
CA ARG A 86 -20.18 16.81 2.08
C ARG A 86 -19.06 17.50 1.34
N SER A 87 -19.04 17.37 0.02
CA SER A 87 -17.90 17.66 -0.84
C SER A 87 -18.05 18.99 -1.57
N THR A 88 -16.92 19.60 -1.95
CA THR A 88 -16.89 20.76 -2.85
C THR A 88 -17.35 20.38 -4.26
N GLN A 89 -17.76 21.39 -5.06
CA GLN A 89 -18.18 21.15 -6.44
C GLN A 89 -17.06 20.56 -7.31
N VAL A 90 -15.81 20.92 -7.07
CA VAL A 90 -14.64 20.37 -7.78
C VAL A 90 -14.56 18.86 -7.61
N ILE A 91 -14.73 18.35 -6.40
CA ILE A 91 -14.73 16.91 -6.10
C ILE A 91 -15.93 16.20 -6.73
N LEU A 92 -17.11 16.84 -6.68
CA LEU A 92 -18.32 16.26 -7.26
C LEU A 92 -18.24 16.21 -8.80
N ASP A 93 -17.67 17.21 -9.45
CA ASP A 93 -17.47 17.21 -10.90
C ASP A 93 -16.59 16.00 -11.33
N ALA A 94 -15.52 15.74 -10.59
CA ALA A 94 -14.67 14.58 -10.83
C ALA A 94 -15.42 13.24 -10.59
N ALA A 95 -16.13 13.13 -9.48
CA ALA A 95 -16.91 11.93 -9.15
C ALA A 95 -18.03 11.67 -10.16
N ASN A 96 -18.77 12.70 -10.57
CA ASN A 96 -19.79 12.62 -11.60
C ASN A 96 -19.19 12.19 -12.95
N GLY A 97 -18.01 12.72 -13.33
CA GLY A 97 -17.30 12.34 -14.54
C GLY A 97 -16.98 10.85 -14.56
N VAL A 98 -16.35 10.36 -13.50
CA VAL A 98 -15.98 8.93 -13.39
C VAL A 98 -17.20 8.04 -13.46
N ILE A 99 -18.25 8.30 -12.69
CA ILE A 99 -19.39 7.38 -12.59
C ILE A 99 -20.32 7.44 -13.81
N ALA A 100 -20.29 8.52 -14.59
CA ALA A 100 -21.12 8.68 -15.78
C ALA A 100 -20.86 7.60 -16.87
N GLU A 101 -19.69 7.00 -16.88
CA GLU A 101 -19.35 5.93 -17.82
C GLU A 101 -20.01 4.57 -17.50
N ASN A 102 -20.57 4.38 -16.32
CA ASN A 102 -21.36 3.18 -15.99
C ASN A 102 -22.71 3.22 -16.68
N LYS A 103 -23.12 2.11 -17.31
CA LYS A 103 -24.36 2.04 -18.11
C LYS A 103 -25.57 1.60 -17.28
N GLY A 104 -25.36 0.71 -16.33
CA GLY A 104 -26.44 0.15 -15.50
C GLY A 104 -26.67 0.99 -14.23
N ARG A 105 -27.24 2.22 -14.36
CA ARG A 105 -27.48 3.10 -13.20
C ARG A 105 -28.81 3.85 -13.32
N ILE A 106 -29.37 4.23 -12.16
CA ILE A 106 -30.64 5.03 -12.08
C ILE A 106 -30.44 6.43 -12.68
N GLY A 107 -29.20 6.90 -12.71
CA GLY A 107 -28.82 8.20 -13.26
C GLY A 107 -29.21 9.36 -12.35
N LYS A 108 -28.22 9.89 -11.66
CA LYS A 108 -28.31 11.14 -10.90
C LYS A 108 -27.04 11.96 -11.15
N THR A 109 -27.10 13.23 -10.86
CA THR A 109 -25.94 14.13 -10.92
C THR A 109 -25.85 14.88 -9.61
N LEU A 110 -24.80 14.61 -8.84
CA LEU A 110 -24.62 15.29 -7.56
C LEU A 110 -24.18 16.75 -7.80
N PHE A 111 -24.80 17.64 -7.05
CA PHE A 111 -24.42 19.05 -6.97
C PHE A 111 -24.35 19.53 -5.52
N THR A 112 -23.63 20.60 -5.26
CA THR A 112 -23.55 21.21 -3.93
C THR A 112 -23.82 22.71 -3.98
N ALA A 113 -24.32 23.24 -2.86
CA ALA A 113 -24.41 24.69 -2.66
C ALA A 113 -23.05 25.31 -2.31
N THR A 114 -22.07 24.52 -1.90
CA THR A 114 -20.71 24.98 -1.58
C THR A 114 -19.95 25.26 -2.87
N GLN A 115 -19.91 26.53 -3.24
CA GLN A 115 -19.20 27.01 -4.44
C GLN A 115 -17.68 26.94 -4.24
N GLY A 116 -16.96 26.68 -5.34
CA GLY A 116 -15.49 26.64 -5.35
C GLY A 116 -14.92 25.30 -4.90
N GLY A 117 -13.79 25.33 -4.26
CA GLY A 117 -12.97 24.19 -3.84
C GLY A 117 -11.58 24.26 -4.48
N GLU A 118 -10.60 23.68 -3.81
CA GLU A 118 -9.25 23.56 -4.33
C GLU A 118 -9.22 22.59 -5.52
N PRO A 119 -8.41 22.84 -6.54
CA PRO A 119 -8.20 21.89 -7.62
C PRO A 119 -7.70 20.53 -7.08
N ILE A 120 -8.12 19.46 -7.73
CA ILE A 120 -7.61 18.12 -7.43
C ILE A 120 -6.17 18.02 -7.91
N VAL A 121 -5.28 17.55 -7.05
CA VAL A 121 -3.89 17.31 -7.44
C VAL A 121 -3.73 15.88 -7.91
N LEU A 122 -3.30 15.69 -9.16
CA LEU A 122 -2.96 14.38 -9.73
C LEU A 122 -1.45 14.23 -9.79
N LEU A 123 -0.91 13.33 -8.98
CA LEU A 123 0.50 13.00 -8.92
C LEU A 123 0.85 11.83 -9.84
N SER A 124 1.92 12.01 -10.64
CA SER A 124 2.67 10.94 -11.28
C SER A 124 4.00 10.75 -10.55
N ALA A 125 4.08 9.76 -9.67
CA ALA A 125 5.29 9.42 -8.91
C ALA A 125 6.24 8.55 -9.72
N ALA A 126 7.52 8.51 -9.35
CA ALA A 126 8.50 7.61 -9.96
C ALA A 126 8.20 6.15 -9.60
N ASP A 127 7.99 5.89 -8.33
CA ASP A 127 7.68 4.58 -7.77
C ASP A 127 6.71 4.70 -6.57
N GLU A 128 6.35 3.57 -5.95
CA GLU A 128 5.43 3.52 -4.81
C GLU A 128 5.95 4.18 -3.54
N ARG A 129 7.27 4.28 -3.37
CA ARG A 129 7.88 4.94 -2.21
C ARG A 129 7.79 6.44 -2.36
N ASP A 130 8.14 6.91 -3.54
CA ASP A 130 8.04 8.32 -3.92
C ASP A 130 6.59 8.82 -3.85
N GLU A 131 5.63 7.98 -4.28
CA GLU A 131 4.18 8.22 -4.09
C GLU A 131 3.83 8.41 -2.62
N ALA A 132 4.26 7.47 -1.76
CA ALA A 132 3.98 7.49 -0.33
C ALA A 132 4.60 8.71 0.37
N GLU A 133 5.86 9.02 0.07
CA GLU A 133 6.56 10.18 0.63
C GLU A 133 5.92 11.50 0.27
N TRP A 134 5.51 11.62 -0.99
CA TRP A 134 4.80 12.80 -1.45
C TRP A 134 3.48 12.99 -0.69
N ILE A 135 2.68 11.93 -0.54
CA ILE A 135 1.41 11.97 0.20
C ILE A 135 1.65 12.44 1.64
N VAL A 136 2.62 11.84 2.34
CA VAL A 136 2.93 12.20 3.73
C VAL A 136 3.42 13.66 3.83
N THR A 137 4.19 14.12 2.83
CA THR A 137 4.62 15.52 2.75
C THR A 137 3.42 16.46 2.63
N GLN A 138 2.47 16.15 1.73
CA GLN A 138 1.26 16.96 1.59
C GLN A 138 0.46 17.00 2.90
N PHE A 139 0.35 15.89 3.62
CA PHE A 139 -0.35 15.85 4.91
C PHE A 139 0.36 16.69 5.97
N ALA A 140 1.69 16.62 6.04
CA ALA A 140 2.48 17.47 6.94
C ALA A 140 2.32 18.97 6.61
N ASP A 141 2.31 19.33 5.33
CA ASP A 141 2.09 20.69 4.87
C ASP A 141 0.68 21.19 5.22
N GLN A 142 -0.35 20.35 5.06
CA GLN A 142 -1.73 20.68 5.44
C GLN A 142 -1.85 20.90 6.96
N ALA A 143 -1.23 20.03 7.76
CA ALA A 143 -1.23 20.18 9.22
C ALA A 143 -0.54 21.46 9.68
N ALA A 144 0.55 21.86 8.99
CA ALA A 144 1.33 23.04 9.35
C ALA A 144 0.68 24.35 8.88
N GLN A 145 -0.01 24.35 7.72
CA GLN A 145 -0.48 25.59 7.09
C GLN A 145 -1.96 25.89 7.32
N GLN A 146 -2.80 24.87 7.59
CA GLN A 146 -4.26 25.02 7.56
C GLN A 146 -4.97 24.59 8.84
N ASP A 147 -4.22 24.28 9.90
CA ASP A 147 -4.77 23.84 11.18
C ASP A 147 -5.72 22.60 11.09
N ILE A 148 -5.53 21.77 10.03
CA ILE A 148 -6.23 20.51 9.88
C ILE A 148 -5.38 19.44 10.56
N GLY A 149 -5.86 18.91 11.70
CA GLY A 149 -5.18 17.81 12.39
C GLY A 149 -5.06 16.57 11.52
N TYR A 150 -4.07 15.73 11.78
CA TYR A 150 -3.88 14.47 11.04
C TYR A 150 -5.10 13.54 11.09
N ASP A 151 -5.92 13.62 12.14
CA ASP A 151 -7.20 12.89 12.28
C ASP A 151 -8.25 13.30 11.23
N GLY A 152 -8.12 14.50 10.66
CA GLY A 152 -8.88 15.00 9.52
C GLY A 152 -8.38 14.51 8.15
N MET A 153 -7.38 13.62 8.10
CA MET A 153 -6.75 13.17 6.85
C MET A 153 -6.82 11.66 6.68
N ALA A 154 -7.02 11.20 5.44
CA ALA A 154 -7.03 9.78 5.13
C ALA A 154 -6.30 9.45 3.84
N VAL A 155 -5.60 8.30 3.83
CA VAL A 155 -5.08 7.66 2.63
C VAL A 155 -5.91 6.44 2.32
N LEU A 156 -6.52 6.43 1.14
CA LEU A 156 -7.32 5.33 0.63
C LEU A 156 -6.54 4.56 -0.43
N TYR A 157 -6.60 3.24 -0.38
CA TYR A 157 -5.94 2.36 -1.34
C TYR A 157 -6.81 1.16 -1.69
N ARG A 158 -6.50 0.49 -2.81
CA ARG A 158 -7.34 -0.62 -3.34
C ARG A 158 -7.09 -1.94 -2.60
N THR A 159 -5.84 -2.27 -2.32
CA THR A 159 -5.45 -3.55 -1.69
C THR A 159 -4.63 -3.30 -0.42
N ASN A 160 -4.72 -4.21 0.52
CA ASN A 160 -4.00 -4.12 1.79
C ASN A 160 -2.46 -4.12 1.60
N SER A 161 -1.94 -4.74 0.54
CA SER A 161 -0.51 -4.77 0.24
C SER A 161 0.08 -3.36 0.06
N GLN A 162 -0.71 -2.42 -0.48
CA GLN A 162 -0.27 -1.02 -0.68
C GLN A 162 0.01 -0.26 0.63
N SER A 163 -0.39 -0.79 1.80
CA SER A 163 -0.16 -0.09 3.06
C SER A 163 1.32 -0.01 3.46
N ARG A 164 2.16 -0.98 3.05
CA ARG A 164 3.57 -1.05 3.48
C ARG A 164 4.36 0.24 3.15
N PRO A 165 4.48 0.70 1.90
CA PRO A 165 5.24 1.91 1.60
C PRO A 165 4.66 3.15 2.29
N LEU A 166 3.34 3.22 2.46
CA LEU A 166 2.68 4.28 3.21
C LEU A 166 3.07 4.24 4.69
N GLU A 167 2.94 3.09 5.35
CA GLU A 167 3.32 2.91 6.76
C GLU A 167 4.78 3.30 7.00
N GLU A 168 5.68 2.86 6.11
CA GLU A 168 7.11 3.21 6.16
C GLU A 168 7.32 4.72 6.04
N ALA A 169 6.66 5.38 5.08
CA ALA A 169 6.79 6.82 4.87
C ALA A 169 6.25 7.64 6.06
N PHE A 170 5.08 7.26 6.61
CA PHE A 170 4.52 7.92 7.80
C PHE A 170 5.46 7.82 9.01
N ARG A 171 6.06 6.65 9.23
CA ARG A 171 7.02 6.44 10.33
C ARG A 171 8.31 7.21 10.13
N MET A 172 8.90 7.15 8.93
CA MET A 172 10.15 7.86 8.64
C MET A 172 10.02 9.36 8.86
N ARG A 173 8.83 9.92 8.62
CA ARG A 173 8.57 11.33 8.84
C ARG A 173 8.02 11.66 10.25
N GLY A 174 7.82 10.66 11.09
CA GLY A 174 7.26 10.85 12.44
C GLY A 174 5.82 11.36 12.44
N VAL A 175 5.06 11.15 11.34
CA VAL A 175 3.66 11.55 11.24
C VAL A 175 2.79 10.45 11.85
N PRO A 176 1.94 10.76 12.84
CA PRO A 176 1.08 9.77 13.48
C PRO A 176 0.02 9.26 12.51
N TYR A 177 -0.21 7.94 12.51
CA TYR A 177 -1.23 7.30 11.69
C TYR A 177 -1.87 6.11 12.40
N ARG A 178 -3.04 5.70 11.89
CA ARG A 178 -3.73 4.47 12.31
C ARG A 178 -4.22 3.72 11.08
N ILE A 179 -4.25 2.40 11.17
CA ILE A 179 -4.81 1.54 10.13
C ILE A 179 -6.20 1.08 10.56
N VAL A 180 -7.17 1.16 9.66
CA VAL A 180 -8.56 0.75 9.93
C VAL A 180 -8.91 -0.47 9.08
N GLY A 181 -9.48 -1.49 9.75
CA GLY A 181 -9.93 -2.72 9.09
C GLY A 181 -8.84 -3.71 8.70
N ALA A 182 -7.59 -3.44 9.06
CA ALA A 182 -6.47 -4.35 8.89
C ALA A 182 -5.47 -4.17 10.04
N VAL A 183 -4.57 -5.14 10.20
CA VAL A 183 -3.40 -4.99 11.06
C VAL A 183 -2.23 -4.39 10.27
N SER A 184 -1.32 -3.71 10.95
CA SER A 184 -0.10 -3.17 10.35
C SER A 184 0.61 -4.23 9.51
N PHE A 185 1.26 -3.83 8.43
CA PHE A 185 1.89 -4.74 7.47
C PHE A 185 2.84 -5.74 8.15
N TYR A 186 3.74 -5.26 9.00
CA TYR A 186 4.69 -6.11 9.72
C TYR A 186 4.07 -6.96 10.85
N GLU A 187 2.80 -6.68 11.22
CA GLU A 187 2.05 -7.45 12.18
C GLU A 187 1.22 -8.58 11.56
N ARG A 188 1.10 -8.63 10.23
CA ARG A 188 0.36 -9.68 9.51
C ARG A 188 0.99 -11.04 9.73
N ARG A 189 0.14 -12.06 9.83
CA ARG A 189 0.54 -13.43 10.14
C ARG A 189 1.61 -13.94 9.18
N GLU A 190 1.36 -13.84 7.88
CA GLU A 190 2.24 -14.32 6.81
C GLU A 190 3.58 -13.58 6.79
N VAL A 191 3.58 -12.29 7.08
CA VAL A 191 4.80 -11.47 7.18
C VAL A 191 5.62 -11.89 8.40
N LYS A 192 4.99 -12.03 9.57
CA LYS A 192 5.66 -12.51 10.79
C LYS A 192 6.22 -13.93 10.64
N ASP A 193 5.51 -14.81 9.92
CA ASP A 193 5.96 -16.18 9.67
C ASP A 193 7.24 -16.18 8.84
N LEU A 194 7.28 -15.44 7.74
CA LEU A 194 8.46 -15.37 6.88
C LEU A 194 9.64 -14.66 7.55
N LEU A 195 9.40 -13.59 8.30
CA LEU A 195 10.45 -12.95 9.11
C LEU A 195 10.98 -13.88 10.20
N ALA A 196 10.13 -14.74 10.78
CA ALA A 196 10.58 -15.75 11.74
C ALA A 196 11.45 -16.84 11.07
N TYR A 197 11.15 -17.23 9.84
CA TYR A 197 12.05 -18.09 9.05
C TYR A 197 13.41 -17.42 8.83
N LEU A 198 13.44 -16.16 8.38
CA LEU A 198 14.69 -15.41 8.21
C LEU A 198 15.48 -15.32 9.52
N ARG A 199 14.80 -15.02 10.64
CA ARG A 199 15.44 -14.95 11.96
C ARG A 199 16.07 -16.28 12.34
N LEU A 200 15.36 -17.40 12.14
CA LEU A 200 15.89 -18.73 12.50
C LEU A 200 17.03 -19.19 11.56
N VAL A 201 17.02 -18.76 10.30
CA VAL A 201 18.12 -18.97 9.34
C VAL A 201 19.35 -18.18 9.78
N SER A 202 19.20 -16.90 10.15
CA SER A 202 20.28 -16.04 10.63
C SER A 202 20.78 -16.48 12.02
N ASN A 203 19.86 -16.70 12.97
CA ASN A 203 20.17 -17.12 14.32
C ASN A 203 19.49 -18.45 14.69
N PRO A 204 20.19 -19.60 14.60
CA PRO A 204 19.65 -20.91 14.95
C PRO A 204 19.24 -21.09 16.41
N ALA A 205 19.66 -20.17 17.29
CA ALA A 205 19.32 -20.19 18.70
C ALA A 205 18.05 -19.37 19.02
N ASP A 206 17.36 -18.83 18.01
CA ASP A 206 16.09 -18.10 18.21
C ASP A 206 14.91 -19.07 18.43
N ASP A 207 14.72 -19.45 19.68
CA ASP A 207 13.64 -20.36 20.10
C ASP A 207 12.24 -19.78 19.85
N ARG A 208 12.09 -18.46 19.87
CA ARG A 208 10.80 -17.80 19.56
C ARG A 208 10.45 -17.94 18.09
N ALA A 209 11.42 -17.69 17.21
CA ALA A 209 11.26 -17.89 15.78
C ALA A 209 10.97 -19.37 15.48
N PHE A 210 11.70 -20.31 16.10
CA PHE A 210 11.45 -21.75 15.98
C PHE A 210 10.01 -22.11 16.36
N ALA A 211 9.55 -21.72 17.55
CA ALA A 211 8.22 -22.05 18.04
C ALA A 211 7.12 -21.54 17.11
N ARG A 212 7.33 -20.36 16.51
CA ARG A 212 6.38 -19.76 15.58
C ARG A 212 6.23 -20.58 14.30
N ILE A 213 7.33 -21.03 13.68
CA ILE A 213 7.32 -21.61 12.34
C ILE A 213 7.36 -23.13 12.30
N ALA A 214 7.58 -23.80 13.42
CA ALA A 214 7.70 -25.27 13.48
C ALA A 214 6.51 -25.98 12.81
N ASN A 215 5.30 -25.43 12.92
CA ASN A 215 4.07 -25.95 12.33
C ASN A 215 3.48 -25.08 11.21
N VAL A 216 4.26 -24.24 10.58
CA VAL A 216 3.87 -23.35 9.49
C VAL A 216 4.82 -23.51 8.30
N PRO A 217 4.39 -24.06 7.15
CA PRO A 217 3.14 -24.81 6.87
C PRO A 217 2.89 -25.98 7.83
N ARG A 218 1.66 -26.49 7.86
CA ARG A 218 1.26 -27.54 8.80
C ARG A 218 2.14 -28.81 8.70
N ARG A 219 2.75 -29.22 9.82
CA ARG A 219 3.61 -30.42 9.94
C ARG A 219 3.19 -31.38 11.03
N GLY A 220 2.14 -31.04 11.80
CA GLY A 220 1.70 -31.83 12.94
C GLY A 220 2.52 -31.57 14.22
N ILE A 221 3.27 -30.49 14.29
CA ILE A 221 4.00 -30.05 15.49
C ILE A 221 3.11 -29.05 16.24
N GLY A 222 2.22 -29.53 17.09
CA GLY A 222 1.34 -28.68 17.91
C GLY A 222 2.00 -28.21 19.21
N GLU A 223 1.29 -27.40 19.98
CA GLU A 223 1.76 -26.81 21.25
C GLU A 223 2.27 -27.88 22.25
N THR A 224 1.55 -28.99 22.40
CA THR A 224 1.99 -30.11 23.27
C THR A 224 3.35 -30.64 22.83
N SER A 225 3.57 -30.79 21.52
CA SER A 225 4.83 -31.28 20.95
C SER A 225 5.97 -30.29 21.17
N LEU A 226 5.67 -29.00 21.03
CA LEU A 226 6.62 -27.90 21.32
C LEU A 226 6.96 -27.84 22.80
N GLY A 227 5.98 -28.07 23.70
CA GLY A 227 6.21 -28.16 25.15
C GLY A 227 7.20 -29.26 25.50
N VAL A 228 6.96 -30.49 25.00
CA VAL A 228 7.87 -31.63 25.24
C VAL A 228 9.27 -31.36 24.70
N LEU A 229 9.39 -30.76 23.50
CA LEU A 229 10.69 -30.39 22.96
C LEU A 229 11.35 -29.28 23.79
N GLY A 230 10.58 -28.33 24.31
CA GLY A 230 11.05 -27.23 25.16
C GLY A 230 11.64 -27.75 26.49
N ASP A 231 10.94 -28.65 27.15
CA ASP A 231 11.40 -29.30 28.40
C ASP A 231 12.72 -30.05 28.17
N ALA A 232 12.79 -30.80 27.08
CA ALA A 232 14.01 -31.51 26.70
C ALA A 232 15.17 -30.57 26.33
N ALA A 233 14.90 -29.52 25.58
CA ALA A 233 15.86 -28.49 25.19
C ALA A 233 16.47 -27.80 26.44
N GLN A 234 15.63 -27.47 27.42
CA GLN A 234 16.05 -26.91 28.70
C GLN A 234 16.94 -27.87 29.48
N GLN A 235 16.52 -29.15 29.56
CA GLN A 235 17.29 -30.20 30.23
C GLN A 235 18.66 -30.39 29.56
N TRP A 236 18.70 -30.39 28.24
CA TRP A 236 19.93 -30.56 27.45
C TRP A 236 20.76 -29.27 27.30
N LYS A 237 20.24 -28.16 27.77
CA LYS A 237 20.86 -26.82 27.62
C LYS A 237 21.16 -26.50 26.15
N LYS A 238 20.22 -26.77 25.26
CA LYS A 238 20.34 -26.55 23.82
C LYS A 238 19.18 -25.70 23.31
N PRO A 239 19.39 -24.91 22.24
CA PRO A 239 18.30 -24.29 21.50
C PRO A 239 17.31 -25.34 20.96
N LEU A 240 16.05 -24.92 20.73
CA LEU A 240 14.99 -25.82 20.21
C LEU A 240 15.37 -26.48 18.89
N LEU A 241 16.04 -25.78 17.99
CA LEU A 241 16.49 -26.34 16.70
C LEU A 241 17.53 -27.45 16.91
N ASP A 242 18.48 -27.28 17.82
CA ASP A 242 19.47 -28.29 18.16
C ASP A 242 18.84 -29.50 18.86
N ALA A 243 17.86 -29.27 19.73
CA ALA A 243 17.08 -30.31 20.35
C ALA A 243 16.26 -31.12 19.32
N ALA A 244 15.69 -30.43 18.33
CA ALA A 244 14.94 -31.07 17.23
C ALA A 244 15.84 -31.97 16.36
N ARG A 245 17.11 -31.60 16.12
CA ARG A 245 18.09 -32.45 15.40
C ARG A 245 18.33 -33.77 16.08
N ILE A 246 18.26 -33.81 17.40
CA ILE A 246 18.51 -35.00 18.21
C ILE A 246 17.20 -35.54 18.84
N ALA A 247 16.05 -35.32 18.20
CA ALA A 247 14.72 -35.67 18.70
C ALA A 247 14.57 -37.19 18.96
N ASP A 248 15.44 -38.05 18.43
CA ASP A 248 15.48 -39.50 18.78
C ASP A 248 15.64 -39.75 20.27
N ARG A 249 16.30 -38.83 20.99
CA ARG A 249 16.52 -38.89 22.43
C ARG A 249 15.30 -38.53 23.29
N LEU A 250 14.23 -37.98 22.66
CA LEU A 250 13.01 -37.64 23.38
C LEU A 250 12.32 -38.94 23.92
N GLU A 251 12.05 -38.95 25.19
CA GLU A 251 11.33 -40.06 25.84
C GLU A 251 9.81 -39.80 25.85
N GLY A 252 9.01 -40.86 25.83
CA GLY A 252 7.54 -40.75 25.89
C GLY A 252 6.87 -40.12 24.65
N VAL A 253 7.59 -39.92 23.56
CA VAL A 253 7.11 -39.26 22.32
C VAL A 253 6.91 -40.28 21.21
N ARG A 254 5.82 -40.15 20.44
CA ARG A 254 5.55 -41.01 19.28
C ARG A 254 6.66 -40.91 18.23
N PRO A 255 7.07 -42.06 17.62
CA PRO A 255 8.14 -42.05 16.60
C PRO A 255 7.90 -41.05 15.48
N GLY A 256 6.66 -40.94 14.96
CA GLY A 256 6.32 -40.01 13.91
C GLY A 256 6.58 -38.54 14.26
N LEU A 257 6.44 -38.12 15.53
CA LEU A 257 6.78 -36.76 15.94
C LEU A 257 8.30 -36.54 15.95
N LYS A 258 9.08 -37.55 16.38
CA LYS A 258 10.56 -37.49 16.33
C LYS A 258 11.06 -37.29 14.90
N ASP A 259 10.48 -38.04 13.96
CA ASP A 259 10.79 -37.92 12.54
C ASP A 259 10.42 -36.53 11.99
N THR A 260 9.24 -36.01 12.33
CA THR A 260 8.81 -34.68 11.89
C THR A 260 9.73 -33.58 12.42
N LEU A 261 10.13 -33.64 13.69
CA LEU A 261 11.07 -32.68 14.28
C LEU A 261 12.43 -32.68 13.57
N ARG A 262 12.98 -33.89 13.30
CA ARG A 262 14.24 -34.04 12.57
C ARG A 262 14.13 -33.57 11.13
N GLN A 263 13.02 -33.87 10.46
CA GLN A 263 12.77 -33.37 9.10
C GLN A 263 12.69 -31.85 9.07
N PHE A 264 12.01 -31.23 10.04
CA PHE A 264 11.98 -29.78 10.13
C PHE A 264 13.37 -29.18 10.37
N ALA A 265 14.17 -29.76 11.28
CA ALA A 265 15.55 -29.33 11.49
C ALA A 265 16.40 -29.48 10.21
N ALA A 266 16.25 -30.58 9.47
CA ALA A 266 16.92 -30.76 8.18
C ALA A 266 16.48 -29.76 7.11
N VAL A 267 15.21 -29.32 7.12
CA VAL A 267 14.74 -28.22 6.26
C VAL A 267 15.46 -26.92 6.62
N MET A 268 15.58 -26.59 7.90
CA MET A 268 16.30 -25.40 8.35
C MET A 268 17.77 -25.42 8.01
N ASP A 269 18.44 -26.59 8.10
CA ASP A 269 19.84 -26.72 7.72
C ASP A 269 20.04 -26.50 6.21
N ARG A 270 19.15 -27.07 5.38
CA ARG A 270 19.16 -26.82 3.92
C ARG A 270 18.89 -25.36 3.59
N LEU A 271 17.95 -24.70 4.30
CA LEU A 271 17.68 -23.28 4.10
C LEU A 271 18.91 -22.42 4.43
N ARG A 272 19.59 -22.69 5.53
CA ARG A 272 20.81 -21.97 5.91
C ARG A 272 21.93 -22.13 4.88
N GLU A 273 22.09 -23.33 4.32
CA GLU A 273 23.07 -23.61 3.27
C GLU A 273 22.67 -22.89 1.95
N ALA A 274 21.41 -22.97 1.55
CA ALA A 274 20.91 -22.39 0.31
C ALA A 274 20.88 -20.85 0.33
N VAL A 275 20.52 -20.26 1.47
CA VAL A 275 20.48 -18.82 1.65
C VAL A 275 21.89 -18.22 1.71
N GLY A 276 22.82 -18.85 2.43
CA GLY A 276 24.23 -18.44 2.49
C GLY A 276 24.41 -16.93 2.74
N GLN A 277 24.95 -16.22 1.75
CA GLN A 277 25.16 -14.76 1.75
C GLN A 277 24.13 -14.01 0.87
N ALA A 278 23.01 -14.63 0.54
CA ALA A 278 21.99 -14.02 -0.30
C ALA A 278 21.43 -12.72 0.32
N ASP A 279 20.95 -11.83 -0.53
CA ASP A 279 20.15 -10.69 -0.09
C ASP A 279 18.82 -11.14 0.54
N PRO A 280 18.14 -10.27 1.31
CA PRO A 280 16.92 -10.65 2.02
C PRO A 280 15.76 -11.09 1.11
N ALA A 281 15.64 -10.54 -0.11
CA ALA A 281 14.59 -10.91 -1.05
C ALA A 281 14.81 -12.33 -1.60
N THR A 282 16.01 -12.62 -2.08
CA THR A 282 16.42 -13.97 -2.52
C THR A 282 16.29 -14.99 -1.40
N ALA A 283 16.62 -14.61 -0.16
CA ALA A 283 16.44 -15.47 1.01
C ALA A 283 14.95 -15.81 1.26
N LEU A 284 14.06 -14.82 1.18
CA LEU A 284 12.60 -15.02 1.31
C LEU A 284 12.05 -15.92 0.21
N GLU A 285 12.43 -15.71 -1.05
CA GLU A 285 12.03 -16.55 -2.18
C GLU A 285 12.48 -18.00 -1.98
N THR A 286 13.73 -18.19 -1.53
CA THR A 286 14.27 -19.51 -1.21
C THR A 286 13.48 -20.21 -0.10
N ILE A 287 13.15 -19.48 0.98
CA ILE A 287 12.32 -19.98 2.08
C ILE A 287 10.96 -20.43 1.57
N ILE A 288 10.28 -19.62 0.77
CA ILE A 288 8.96 -19.91 0.21
C ILE A 288 8.99 -21.17 -0.66
N ALA A 289 9.98 -21.25 -1.55
CA ALA A 289 10.14 -22.40 -2.45
C ALA A 289 10.43 -23.70 -1.70
N VAL A 290 11.38 -23.68 -0.76
CA VAL A 290 11.80 -24.89 0.01
C VAL A 290 10.71 -25.38 0.96
N THR A 291 9.95 -24.46 1.57
CA THR A 291 8.91 -24.81 2.55
C THR A 291 7.56 -25.12 1.92
N GLY A 292 7.33 -24.76 0.65
CA GLY A 292 6.03 -24.84 -0.01
C GLY A 292 5.00 -23.84 0.54
N TYR A 293 5.46 -22.72 1.09
CA TYR A 293 4.61 -21.74 1.79
C TYR A 293 3.54 -21.16 0.88
N GLU A 294 3.87 -20.87 -0.39
CA GLU A 294 2.91 -20.34 -1.38
C GLU A 294 1.77 -21.32 -1.65
N ALA A 295 2.08 -22.59 -1.91
CA ALA A 295 1.08 -23.63 -2.13
C ALA A 295 0.16 -23.81 -0.92
N TRP A 296 0.73 -23.75 0.28
CA TRP A 296 -0.04 -23.85 1.52
C TRP A 296 -0.99 -22.65 1.71
N LEU A 297 -0.57 -21.43 1.41
CA LEU A 297 -1.46 -20.25 1.44
C LEU A 297 -2.56 -20.34 0.39
N ALA A 298 -2.26 -20.84 -0.81
CA ALA A 298 -3.25 -21.00 -1.86
C ALA A 298 -4.43 -21.90 -1.49
N GLU A 299 -4.23 -22.87 -0.57
CA GLU A 299 -5.30 -23.71 -0.04
C GLU A 299 -6.33 -22.94 0.81
N GLU A 300 -5.99 -21.75 1.30
CA GLU A 300 -6.89 -20.89 2.10
C GLU A 300 -7.92 -20.12 1.23
N GLY A 301 -7.91 -20.32 -0.10
CA GLY A 301 -8.87 -19.69 -1.03
C GLY A 301 -8.67 -18.19 -1.19
N VAL A 302 -9.74 -17.41 -1.12
CA VAL A 302 -9.69 -15.94 -1.37
C VAL A 302 -8.76 -15.25 -0.37
N GLU A 303 -8.82 -15.61 0.91
CA GLU A 303 -7.91 -15.04 1.92
C GLU A 303 -6.45 -15.39 1.65
N GLY A 304 -6.19 -16.60 1.14
CA GLY A 304 -4.86 -17.05 0.74
C GLY A 304 -4.27 -16.19 -0.38
N VAL A 305 -5.09 -15.78 -1.35
CA VAL A 305 -4.67 -14.88 -2.44
C VAL A 305 -4.23 -13.51 -1.89
N GLU A 306 -5.01 -12.92 -0.97
CA GLU A 306 -4.64 -11.64 -0.34
C GLU A 306 -3.34 -11.76 0.47
N ARG A 307 -3.15 -12.87 1.18
CA ARG A 307 -1.91 -13.13 1.92
C ARG A 307 -0.71 -13.32 0.99
N LEU A 308 -0.90 -13.94 -0.17
CA LEU A 308 0.15 -14.05 -1.18
C LEU A 308 0.55 -12.67 -1.75
N GLU A 309 -0.39 -11.75 -1.91
CA GLU A 309 -0.06 -10.36 -2.28
C GLU A 309 0.82 -9.69 -1.20
N ASN A 310 0.52 -9.92 0.08
CA ASN A 310 1.36 -9.41 1.18
C ASN A 310 2.76 -10.06 1.21
N VAL A 311 2.85 -11.34 0.90
CA VAL A 311 4.15 -12.04 0.78
C VAL A 311 5.00 -11.45 -0.35
N ARG A 312 4.39 -11.19 -1.51
CA ARG A 312 5.07 -10.57 -2.65
C ARG A 312 5.52 -9.15 -2.33
N GLU A 313 4.69 -8.40 -1.60
CA GLU A 313 5.03 -7.06 -1.13
C GLU A 313 6.19 -7.06 -0.13
N LEU A 314 6.28 -8.09 0.74
CA LEU A 314 7.43 -8.27 1.63
C LEU A 314 8.73 -8.49 0.84
N ILE A 315 8.69 -9.36 -0.18
CA ILE A 315 9.83 -9.64 -1.07
C ILE A 315 10.24 -8.35 -1.80
N ALA A 316 9.28 -7.63 -2.37
CA ALA A 316 9.52 -6.37 -3.05
C ALA A 316 10.18 -5.33 -2.14
N GLY A 317 9.67 -5.20 -0.91
CA GLY A 317 10.25 -4.33 0.11
C GLY A 317 11.69 -4.71 0.48
N ALA A 318 11.95 -6.00 0.59
CA ALA A 318 13.28 -6.53 0.90
C ALA A 318 14.27 -6.28 -0.25
N ALA A 319 13.86 -6.48 -1.51
CA ALA A 319 14.67 -6.21 -2.69
C ALA A 319 15.04 -4.73 -2.78
N ALA A 320 14.04 -3.86 -2.71
CA ALA A 320 14.26 -2.43 -2.80
C ALA A 320 15.06 -1.86 -1.60
N TRP A 321 15.00 -2.50 -0.42
CA TRP A 321 15.85 -2.18 0.70
C TRP A 321 17.30 -2.62 0.43
N ALA A 322 17.50 -3.82 -0.12
CA ALA A 322 18.83 -4.35 -0.41
C ALA A 322 19.60 -3.48 -1.42
N GLU A 323 18.94 -3.00 -2.49
CA GLU A 323 19.53 -2.07 -3.46
C GLU A 323 20.08 -0.80 -2.79
N VAL A 324 19.34 -0.25 -1.82
CA VAL A 324 19.77 0.94 -1.07
C VAL A 324 20.89 0.58 -0.08
N ALA A 325 20.78 -0.55 0.60
CA ALA A 325 21.75 -0.99 1.61
C ALA A 325 23.10 -1.34 1.00
N GLU A 326 23.15 -1.87 -0.23
CA GLU A 326 24.38 -2.13 -0.98
C GLU A 326 25.04 -0.85 -1.50
N ALA A 327 24.23 0.18 -1.81
CA ALA A 327 24.74 1.47 -2.28
C ALA A 327 25.37 2.31 -1.15
N VAL A 328 25.04 2.04 0.10
CA VAL A 328 25.62 2.68 1.29
C VAL A 328 26.77 1.80 1.77
N ASP A 329 28.01 2.25 1.56
CA ASP A 329 29.23 1.51 1.91
C ASP A 329 29.17 0.90 3.32
N ALA A 330 29.40 -0.43 3.36
CA ALA A 330 29.26 -1.27 4.54
C ALA A 330 30.44 -1.18 5.53
N GLU A 331 31.28 -0.14 5.50
CA GLU A 331 32.48 -0.07 6.35
C GLU A 331 32.20 -0.05 7.87
N GLU A 332 30.96 0.20 8.30
CA GLU A 332 30.62 0.25 9.73
C GLU A 332 29.71 -0.88 10.23
N ASP A 333 29.04 -1.62 9.34
CA ASP A 333 28.07 -2.64 9.76
C ASP A 333 28.59 -4.04 9.44
N THR A 334 29.07 -4.75 10.47
CA THR A 334 29.70 -6.09 10.35
C THR A 334 28.67 -7.23 10.19
N GLY A 335 27.36 -6.92 10.16
CA GLY A 335 26.28 -7.92 10.03
C GLY A 335 25.99 -8.29 8.57
N SER A 336 25.40 -9.47 8.36
CA SER A 336 24.88 -9.87 7.05
C SER A 336 23.73 -8.94 6.61
N LEU A 337 23.48 -8.84 5.29
CA LEU A 337 22.34 -8.07 4.76
C LEU A 337 21.00 -8.53 5.40
N ILE A 338 20.88 -9.82 5.68
CA ILE A 338 19.68 -10.37 6.36
C ILE A 338 19.56 -9.82 7.79
N GLU A 339 20.65 -9.78 8.58
CA GLU A 339 20.62 -9.26 9.95
C GLU A 339 20.28 -7.78 9.99
N ARG A 340 20.85 -7.01 9.07
CA ARG A 340 20.55 -5.58 8.90
C ARG A 340 19.08 -5.37 8.53
N TYR A 341 18.56 -6.14 7.58
CA TYR A 341 17.14 -6.09 7.19
C TYR A 341 16.21 -6.46 8.33
N LEU A 342 16.52 -7.51 9.10
CA LEU A 342 15.74 -7.91 10.28
C LEU A 342 15.74 -6.83 11.36
N THR A 343 16.85 -6.14 11.57
CA THR A 343 16.95 -5.00 12.49
C THR A 343 16.06 -3.84 12.02
N GLN A 344 16.12 -3.50 10.75
CA GLN A 344 15.25 -2.49 10.14
C GLN A 344 13.77 -2.86 10.29
N SER A 345 13.43 -4.11 9.94
CA SER A 345 12.05 -4.60 10.04
C SER A 345 11.51 -4.58 11.47
N ALA A 346 12.36 -4.82 12.46
CA ALA A 346 12.00 -4.74 13.87
C ALA A 346 11.67 -3.29 14.29
N LEU A 347 12.37 -2.30 13.74
CA LEU A 347 12.07 -0.88 13.97
C LEU A 347 10.75 -0.44 13.29
N LEU A 348 10.34 -1.15 12.23
CA LEU A 348 9.09 -0.90 11.52
C LEU A 348 7.89 -1.59 12.16
N THR A 349 8.08 -2.50 13.10
CA THR A 349 6.99 -3.11 13.87
C THR A 349 6.43 -2.08 14.87
N PRO A 350 5.09 -1.90 14.99
CA PRO A 350 4.51 -0.93 15.92
C PRO A 350 4.95 -1.23 17.36
N THR A 351 5.63 -0.28 17.99
CA THR A 351 5.58 -0.15 19.44
C THR A 351 4.27 0.57 19.75
N ASP A 352 3.61 0.20 20.87
CA ASP A 352 2.28 0.70 21.28
C ASP A 352 2.10 2.24 21.28
N GLU A 353 3.17 3.00 21.08
CA GLU A 353 3.19 4.46 21.08
C GLU A 353 2.70 5.11 19.77
N TYR A 354 2.76 4.42 18.61
CA TYR A 354 2.44 5.03 17.31
C TYR A 354 1.10 4.62 16.68
N GLY A 355 0.40 3.62 17.23
CA GLY A 355 -0.82 3.06 16.63
C GLY A 355 -1.91 2.64 17.61
N GLY A 356 -1.87 3.07 18.88
CA GLY A 356 -2.90 2.76 19.86
C GLY A 356 -4.27 3.31 19.43
N ALA A 357 -5.33 2.52 19.62
CA ALA A 357 -6.71 2.93 19.37
C ALA A 357 -7.04 4.17 20.22
N GLY A 358 -6.90 5.37 19.64
CA GLY A 358 -7.16 6.65 20.33
C GLY A 358 -6.17 7.77 19.99
N ALA A 359 -5.05 7.50 19.35
CA ALA A 359 -4.14 8.55 18.91
C ALA A 359 -4.75 9.33 17.73
N ALA A 360 -4.74 10.67 17.82
CA ALA A 360 -5.09 11.57 16.73
C ALA A 360 -4.05 11.44 15.60
N GLY A 361 -4.34 10.67 14.57
CA GLY A 361 -3.43 10.39 13.45
C GLY A 361 -4.16 10.17 12.13
N ALA A 362 -3.43 10.29 11.02
CA ALA A 362 -3.97 10.04 9.69
C ALA A 362 -4.50 8.61 9.56
N THR A 363 -5.62 8.46 8.85
CA THR A 363 -6.28 7.16 8.71
C THR A 363 -5.84 6.49 7.41
N LEU A 364 -5.29 5.29 7.49
CA LEU A 364 -4.92 4.44 6.36
C LEU A 364 -5.93 3.29 6.25
N LEU A 365 -6.60 3.15 5.09
CA LEU A 365 -7.60 2.10 4.90
C LEU A 365 -7.85 1.80 3.42
N THR A 366 -8.45 0.64 3.16
CA THR A 366 -8.92 0.34 1.81
C THR A 366 -10.15 1.18 1.45
N VAL A 367 -10.34 1.44 0.16
CA VAL A 367 -11.52 2.19 -0.33
C VAL A 367 -12.83 1.53 0.11
N HIS A 368 -12.89 0.20 0.19
CA HIS A 368 -14.07 -0.53 0.68
C HIS A 368 -14.42 -0.17 2.12
N MET A 369 -13.40 -0.05 2.99
CA MET A 369 -13.59 0.30 4.39
C MET A 369 -13.94 1.78 4.59
N ALA A 370 -13.67 2.62 3.58
CA ALA A 370 -13.98 4.04 3.62
C ALA A 370 -15.46 4.35 3.36
N LYS A 371 -16.26 3.37 2.89
CA LYS A 371 -17.70 3.57 2.69
C LYS A 371 -18.37 3.99 3.99
N GLY A 372 -19.18 5.05 3.92
CA GLY A 372 -19.85 5.65 5.09
C GLY A 372 -19.01 6.64 5.89
N LEU A 373 -17.67 6.69 5.66
CA LEU A 373 -16.76 7.63 6.32
C LEU A 373 -16.50 8.86 5.45
N GLU A 374 -15.86 9.89 6.04
CA GLU A 374 -15.48 11.13 5.34
C GLU A 374 -14.37 11.88 6.08
N TRP A 375 -13.53 12.60 5.34
CA TRP A 375 -12.43 13.40 5.88
C TRP A 375 -12.30 14.73 5.14
N PRO A 376 -11.85 15.79 5.80
CA PRO A 376 -11.47 17.05 5.13
C PRO A 376 -10.49 16.83 3.98
N VAL A 377 -9.45 16.01 4.19
CA VAL A 377 -8.39 15.72 3.22
C VAL A 377 -8.29 14.23 2.94
N VAL A 378 -8.35 13.87 1.67
CA VAL A 378 -8.21 12.48 1.22
C VAL A 378 -7.14 12.38 0.15
N ALA A 379 -6.26 11.38 0.28
CA ALA A 379 -5.38 10.91 -0.78
C ALA A 379 -5.87 9.52 -1.26
N LEU A 380 -6.12 9.38 -2.55
CA LEU A 380 -6.45 8.10 -3.20
C LEU A 380 -5.24 7.63 -3.99
N ALA A 381 -4.56 6.61 -3.46
CA ALA A 381 -3.27 6.14 -3.94
C ALA A 381 -3.37 4.91 -4.86
N GLY A 382 -2.42 4.81 -5.79
CA GLY A 382 -2.28 3.64 -6.67
C GLY A 382 -3.34 3.56 -7.76
N LEU A 383 -3.71 4.70 -8.36
CA LEU A 383 -4.62 4.75 -9.51
C LEU A 383 -3.90 4.29 -10.78
N GLU A 384 -3.75 2.97 -10.91
CA GLU A 384 -3.02 2.28 -11.98
C GLU A 384 -3.87 1.16 -12.58
N ASP A 385 -3.88 1.01 -13.91
CA ASP A 385 -4.53 -0.13 -14.56
C ASP A 385 -3.90 -1.45 -14.07
N GLY A 386 -4.78 -2.38 -13.66
CA GLY A 386 -4.37 -3.65 -13.06
C GLY A 386 -4.28 -3.63 -11.53
N LEU A 387 -4.17 -2.45 -10.90
CA LEU A 387 -4.23 -2.26 -9.45
C LEU A 387 -5.54 -1.56 -9.02
N PHE A 388 -5.88 -0.46 -9.66
CA PHE A 388 -7.17 0.22 -9.50
C PHE A 388 -7.59 0.87 -10.81
N PRO A 389 -8.41 0.18 -11.66
CA PRO A 389 -9.16 -1.06 -11.40
C PRO A 389 -8.28 -2.30 -11.24
N LEU A 390 -8.68 -3.19 -10.32
CA LEU A 390 -7.99 -4.45 -10.10
C LEU A 390 -8.22 -5.39 -11.28
N ALA A 391 -7.13 -5.87 -11.91
CA ALA A 391 -7.20 -6.66 -13.15
C ALA A 391 -8.13 -7.87 -13.05
N ARG A 392 -8.09 -8.60 -11.92
CA ARG A 392 -8.93 -9.77 -11.67
C ARG A 392 -10.42 -9.40 -11.72
N THR A 393 -10.82 -8.37 -10.95
CA THR A 393 -12.22 -7.94 -10.87
C THR A 393 -12.69 -7.31 -12.17
N ALA A 394 -11.88 -6.46 -12.80
CA ALA A 394 -12.22 -5.79 -14.05
C ALA A 394 -12.42 -6.75 -15.22
N GLY A 395 -11.83 -7.95 -15.16
CA GLY A 395 -12.01 -9.02 -16.17
C GLY A 395 -13.33 -9.78 -16.03
N GLU A 396 -14.04 -9.66 -14.91
CA GLU A 396 -15.33 -10.31 -14.67
C GLU A 396 -16.50 -9.51 -15.28
N PRO A 397 -17.62 -10.16 -15.67
CA PRO A 397 -18.79 -9.45 -16.16
C PRO A 397 -19.32 -8.45 -15.12
N GLY A 398 -19.38 -7.16 -15.48
CA GLY A 398 -19.79 -6.08 -14.57
C GLY A 398 -18.73 -5.62 -13.57
N GLY A 399 -17.57 -6.31 -13.50
CA GLY A 399 -16.52 -6.02 -12.53
C GLY A 399 -15.88 -4.65 -12.73
N LEU A 400 -15.68 -4.19 -13.97
CA LEU A 400 -15.16 -2.86 -14.25
C LEU A 400 -16.12 -1.76 -13.75
N GLU A 401 -17.44 -1.98 -13.85
CA GLU A 401 -18.42 -1.03 -13.33
C GLU A 401 -18.40 -1.01 -11.79
N GLU A 402 -18.17 -2.16 -11.14
CA GLU A 402 -18.01 -2.22 -9.68
C GLU A 402 -16.73 -1.49 -9.22
N GLU A 403 -15.60 -1.71 -9.91
CA GLU A 403 -14.35 -0.98 -9.64
C GLU A 403 -14.51 0.55 -9.84
N ARG A 404 -15.32 0.96 -10.84
CA ARG A 404 -15.61 2.37 -11.07
C ARG A 404 -16.50 2.96 -9.96
N ARG A 405 -17.48 2.20 -9.44
CA ARG A 405 -18.25 2.59 -8.24
C ARG A 405 -17.33 2.72 -7.02
N LEU A 406 -16.36 1.82 -6.89
CA LEU A 406 -15.39 1.89 -5.81
C LEU A 406 -14.53 3.15 -5.94
N CYS A 407 -14.08 3.52 -7.14
CA CYS A 407 -13.38 4.77 -7.38
C CYS A 407 -14.26 5.99 -7.01
N TYR A 408 -15.50 6.00 -7.47
CA TYR A 408 -16.49 7.02 -7.11
C TYR A 408 -16.67 7.15 -5.59
N VAL A 409 -16.76 6.02 -4.87
CA VAL A 409 -16.79 6.02 -3.40
C VAL A 409 -15.54 6.69 -2.86
N GLY A 410 -14.35 6.32 -3.32
CA GLY A 410 -13.08 6.91 -2.87
C GLY A 410 -13.04 8.43 -3.05
N LEU A 411 -13.39 8.92 -4.23
CA LEU A 411 -13.42 10.36 -4.54
C LEU A 411 -14.37 11.11 -3.59
N THR A 412 -15.58 10.56 -3.36
CA THR A 412 -16.63 11.19 -2.55
C THR A 412 -16.39 11.09 -1.04
N ARG A 413 -15.26 10.53 -0.58
CA ARG A 413 -14.88 10.57 0.84
C ARG A 413 -14.24 11.89 1.24
N ALA A 414 -13.70 12.63 0.27
CA ALA A 414 -13.11 13.94 0.50
C ALA A 414 -14.20 15.02 0.67
N ARG A 415 -14.00 15.87 1.68
CA ARG A 415 -14.85 17.04 1.91
C ARG A 415 -14.30 18.28 1.22
N GLU A 416 -13.01 18.54 1.38
CA GLU A 416 -12.38 19.81 1.00
C GLU A 416 -11.26 19.63 -0.01
N ARG A 417 -10.36 18.63 0.21
CA ARG A 417 -9.19 18.41 -0.62
C ARG A 417 -9.05 16.96 -1.04
N LEU A 418 -8.69 16.77 -2.30
CA LEU A 418 -8.49 15.46 -2.89
C LEU A 418 -7.14 15.40 -3.61
N TYR A 419 -6.32 14.45 -3.22
CA TYR A 419 -5.09 14.06 -3.89
C TYR A 419 -5.31 12.71 -4.57
N LEU A 420 -4.93 12.61 -5.84
CA LEU A 420 -4.95 11.39 -6.62
C LEU A 420 -3.50 11.07 -7.00
N SER A 421 -3.10 9.81 -6.91
CA SER A 421 -1.73 9.44 -7.24
C SER A 421 -1.62 8.09 -7.92
N TRP A 422 -0.58 7.94 -8.73
CA TRP A 422 -0.15 6.71 -9.35
C TRP A 422 1.37 6.70 -9.49
N ALA A 423 1.98 5.50 -9.50
CA ALA A 423 3.40 5.33 -9.66
C ALA A 423 3.71 4.78 -11.06
N ARG A 424 4.78 5.27 -11.71
CA ARG A 424 5.21 4.82 -13.05
C ARG A 424 5.81 3.43 -13.04
N THR A 425 6.46 3.08 -11.95
CA THR A 425 6.98 1.75 -11.71
C THR A 425 6.49 1.30 -10.36
N ARG A 426 6.16 0.03 -10.25
CA ARG A 426 5.74 -0.59 -9.00
C ARG A 426 6.25 -2.02 -8.95
N TYR A 427 6.68 -2.44 -7.77
CA TYR A 427 6.98 -3.84 -7.56
C TYR A 427 5.67 -4.65 -7.53
N ARG A 428 5.52 -5.55 -8.50
CA ARG A 428 4.39 -6.49 -8.57
C ARG A 428 4.93 -7.89 -8.83
N ASN A 429 4.42 -8.88 -8.09
CA ASN A 429 4.83 -10.29 -8.27
C ASN A 429 6.35 -10.52 -8.17
N GLY A 430 7.05 -9.76 -7.30
CA GLY A 430 8.50 -9.85 -7.13
C GLY A 430 9.33 -9.23 -8.25
N ARG A 431 8.70 -8.45 -9.17
CA ARG A 431 9.39 -7.77 -10.27
C ARG A 431 9.00 -6.31 -10.33
N LEU A 432 9.94 -5.48 -10.74
CA LEU A 432 9.65 -4.09 -11.06
C LEU A 432 8.93 -4.04 -12.40
N GLU A 433 7.68 -3.58 -12.40
CA GLU A 433 6.84 -3.45 -13.58
C GLU A 433 6.55 -1.98 -13.87
N MET A 434 6.51 -1.63 -15.16
CA MET A 434 5.99 -0.34 -15.59
C MET A 434 4.48 -0.35 -15.41
N ALA A 435 3.95 0.64 -14.70
CA ALA A 435 2.52 0.82 -14.54
C ALA A 435 1.97 1.85 -15.52
N GLU A 436 0.73 1.66 -15.94
CA GLU A 436 -0.03 2.64 -16.70
C GLU A 436 -1.03 3.35 -15.76
N PRO A 437 -1.28 4.65 -15.97
CA PRO A 437 -2.28 5.36 -15.18
C PRO A 437 -3.65 4.70 -15.34
N SER A 438 -4.44 4.71 -14.28
CA SER A 438 -5.80 4.16 -14.28
C SER A 438 -6.64 4.81 -15.37
N ARG A 439 -7.37 4.00 -16.12
CA ARG A 439 -8.38 4.48 -17.09
C ARG A 439 -9.48 5.33 -16.48
N PHE A 440 -9.66 5.29 -15.17
CA PHE A 440 -10.61 6.15 -14.46
C PHE A 440 -10.19 7.62 -14.48
N LEU A 441 -8.90 7.89 -14.64
CA LEU A 441 -8.37 9.24 -14.72
C LEU A 441 -8.77 9.97 -16.02
N ASP A 442 -9.05 9.22 -17.10
CA ASP A 442 -9.48 9.78 -18.38
C ASP A 442 -10.85 10.49 -18.31
N ALA A 443 -11.68 10.11 -17.32
CA ALA A 443 -13.01 10.67 -17.11
C ALA A 443 -13.02 11.93 -16.20
N LEU A 444 -11.86 12.33 -15.68
CA LEU A 444 -11.75 13.50 -14.83
C LEU A 444 -11.78 14.79 -15.65
N PRO A 445 -12.49 15.85 -15.20
CA PRO A 445 -12.53 17.13 -15.90
C PRO A 445 -11.17 17.83 -15.84
N PRO A 446 -10.49 18.09 -16.97
CA PRO A 446 -9.12 18.61 -16.98
C PRO A 446 -8.98 19.97 -16.30
N GLU A 447 -10.02 20.80 -16.36
CA GLU A 447 -10.03 22.14 -15.75
C GLU A 447 -10.10 22.12 -14.21
N ARG A 448 -10.34 20.93 -13.62
CA ARG A 448 -10.38 20.74 -12.17
C ARG A 448 -9.11 20.08 -11.63
N ILE A 449 -8.15 19.74 -12.51
CA ILE A 449 -6.96 18.94 -12.18
C ILE A 449 -5.71 19.81 -12.27
N VAL A 450 -4.84 19.67 -11.29
CA VAL A 450 -3.46 20.17 -11.32
C VAL A 450 -2.52 18.97 -11.32
N GLU A 451 -1.85 18.74 -12.44
CA GLU A 451 -0.88 17.66 -12.55
C GLU A 451 0.43 18.01 -11.84
N ARG A 452 0.98 17.03 -11.13
CA ARG A 452 2.30 17.07 -10.52
C ARG A 452 3.09 15.81 -10.90
N SER A 453 4.42 15.94 -10.91
CA SER A 453 5.30 14.81 -11.17
C SER A 453 6.55 14.95 -10.33
N THR A 454 6.97 13.84 -9.73
CA THR A 454 8.23 13.76 -9.00
C THR A 454 9.42 13.53 -9.95
N THR A 455 9.15 13.09 -11.19
CA THR A 455 10.20 12.90 -12.21
C THR A 455 10.39 14.16 -13.05
N PRO A 456 11.64 14.56 -13.35
CA PRO A 456 11.94 15.72 -14.19
C PRO A 456 11.29 15.66 -15.58
N ALA A 457 10.90 16.81 -16.13
CA ALA A 457 10.18 16.91 -17.40
C ALA A 457 10.91 16.31 -18.63
N TRP A 458 12.24 16.23 -18.59
CA TRP A 458 13.05 15.66 -19.67
C TRP A 458 12.96 14.12 -19.77
N SER A 459 12.54 13.43 -18.72
CA SER A 459 12.27 11.97 -18.76
C SER A 459 10.92 11.61 -19.41
N ARG A 460 10.09 12.61 -19.79
CA ARG A 460 8.77 12.40 -20.39
C ARG A 460 8.78 12.10 -21.90
N GLY A 461 9.94 12.02 -22.52
CA GLY A 461 10.10 11.98 -23.98
C GLY A 461 10.21 10.61 -24.61
N SER A 462 9.32 9.62 -24.32
CA SER A 462 9.14 8.44 -25.20
C SER A 462 7.85 7.63 -24.97
N GLY A 463 6.74 8.28 -24.64
CA GLY A 463 5.42 7.65 -24.55
C GLY A 463 4.47 8.26 -25.58
N GLY A 464 4.15 7.49 -26.63
CA GLY A 464 3.51 7.90 -27.85
C GLY A 464 2.22 8.68 -27.75
N THR A 465 2.18 9.79 -28.48
CA THR A 465 0.96 10.44 -28.92
C THR A 465 0.14 9.51 -29.83
N ARG A 466 -1.04 9.11 -29.39
CA ARG A 466 -2.12 8.69 -30.30
C ARG A 466 -2.78 9.93 -30.86
N GLY A 467 -2.70 10.13 -32.17
CA GLY A 467 -3.51 11.15 -32.82
C GLY A 467 -3.15 11.40 -34.29
N GLY A 468 -3.98 10.92 -35.20
CA GLY A 468 -4.35 11.55 -36.45
C GLY A 468 -3.29 11.65 -37.55
N GLY A 469 -3.48 10.82 -38.58
CA GLY A 469 -2.68 10.86 -39.80
C GLY A 469 -2.79 12.17 -40.57
N SER A 470 -1.64 12.60 -41.07
CA SER A 470 -1.54 13.33 -42.34
C SER A 470 -0.15 13.08 -42.92
N ARG A 471 -0.15 12.50 -44.13
CA ARG A 471 1.05 12.30 -44.92
C ARG A 471 1.53 13.62 -45.46
N VAL A 472 2.80 14.01 -45.19
CA VAL A 472 3.59 14.85 -46.07
C VAL A 472 5.07 14.47 -45.97
N SER A 473 5.60 14.13 -47.12
CA SER A 473 6.94 14.02 -47.69
C SER A 473 8.18 14.32 -46.83
N ALA A 474 9.15 13.41 -46.92
CA ALA A 474 10.55 13.60 -46.56
C ALA A 474 11.27 14.59 -47.47
N PRO A 475 12.29 15.27 -46.95
CA PRO A 475 13.55 15.32 -47.68
C PRO A 475 14.82 15.09 -46.79
N THR A 476 15.65 14.24 -47.39
CA THR A 476 17.13 14.22 -47.48
C THR A 476 18.02 14.68 -46.32
N ARG A 477 18.89 13.73 -45.95
CA ARG A 477 20.13 13.83 -45.16
C ARG A 477 21.05 14.96 -45.59
N ARG A 478 21.66 15.63 -44.59
CA ARG A 478 23.07 16.04 -44.64
C ARG A 478 23.65 16.05 -43.21
N PRO A 479 24.93 15.67 -43.05
CA PRO A 479 25.63 15.67 -41.79
C PRO A 479 26.44 16.96 -41.61
N MET A 480 26.45 17.52 -40.41
CA MET A 480 27.56 18.40 -40.03
C MET A 480 27.68 18.45 -38.50
N ALA A 481 28.88 18.06 -38.07
CA ALA A 481 29.35 18.27 -36.74
C ALA A 481 29.71 19.74 -36.53
N GLU A 482 29.16 20.37 -35.53
CA GLU A 482 29.74 21.59 -35.00
C GLU A 482 29.76 21.54 -33.49
N ARG A 483 30.98 21.69 -32.98
CA ARG A 483 31.32 21.90 -31.57
C ARG A 483 30.73 23.21 -31.13
N PHE A 484 29.89 23.24 -30.11
CA PHE A 484 29.61 24.43 -29.35
C PHE A 484 30.32 24.40 -28.01
N THR A 485 31.14 25.39 -27.80
CA THR A 485 31.81 25.79 -26.57
C THR A 485 30.78 26.34 -25.59
N LEU A 486 30.84 25.84 -24.37
CA LEU A 486 30.16 26.38 -23.21
C LEU A 486 30.79 27.72 -22.81
N ASP A 487 30.01 28.77 -22.83
CA ASP A 487 30.18 29.96 -21.96
C ASP A 487 28.92 30.84 -22.07
N GLU A 488 28.01 30.66 -21.10
CA GLU A 488 27.15 31.71 -20.54
C GLU A 488 26.32 31.14 -19.37
N PRO A 489 26.19 31.84 -18.22
CA PRO A 489 25.53 31.30 -17.04
C PRO A 489 24.02 31.44 -17.15
N PHE A 490 23.32 30.31 -17.08
CA PHE A 490 21.87 30.31 -16.89
C PHE A 490 21.53 30.66 -15.44
N VAL A 491 20.76 31.72 -15.28
CA VAL A 491 20.09 32.06 -14.02
C VAL A 491 18.95 31.09 -13.81
N VAL A 492 19.03 30.29 -12.77
CA VAL A 492 17.96 29.36 -12.34
C VAL A 492 17.24 30.02 -11.18
N GLU A 493 15.94 30.28 -11.37
CA GLU A 493 15.05 30.67 -10.27
C GLU A 493 15.00 29.62 -9.18
N GLU A 494 15.14 30.04 -7.93
CA GLU A 494 15.15 29.23 -6.73
C GLU A 494 13.78 28.57 -6.51
N SER A 495 13.72 27.23 -6.57
CA SER A 495 12.69 26.45 -5.91
C SER A 495 13.25 25.83 -4.64
N GLN A 496 12.56 26.06 -3.53
CA GLN A 496 12.93 25.61 -2.19
C GLN A 496 12.65 24.11 -2.04
N ASP A 497 13.59 23.23 -2.45
CA ASP A 497 13.51 21.81 -2.12
C ASP A 497 14.89 21.19 -1.91
N GLY A 498 15.15 20.80 -0.65
CA GLY A 498 16.26 19.96 -0.20
C GLY A 498 17.67 20.59 -0.30
N PRO A 499 18.63 20.15 0.48
CA PRO A 499 19.99 20.69 0.45
C PRO A 499 20.67 20.38 -0.89
N ARG A 500 20.76 21.36 -1.77
CA ARG A 500 21.53 21.31 -3.03
C ARG A 500 22.98 21.62 -2.71
N TYR A 501 23.83 20.62 -2.74
CA TYR A 501 25.29 20.83 -2.66
C TYR A 501 25.83 21.24 -4.03
N VAL A 502 26.79 22.18 -4.03
CA VAL A 502 27.47 22.62 -5.25
C VAL A 502 28.97 22.36 -5.15
N LYS A 503 29.59 22.08 -6.28
CA LYS A 503 31.05 21.91 -6.35
C LYS A 503 31.77 23.12 -5.79
N GLY A 504 32.74 22.89 -4.88
CA GLY A 504 33.45 23.93 -4.17
C GLY A 504 32.86 24.35 -2.84
N GLU A 505 31.68 23.86 -2.50
CA GLU A 505 30.98 24.16 -1.25
C GLU A 505 31.68 23.47 -0.08
N ARG A 506 31.77 24.18 1.06
CA ARG A 506 32.35 23.64 2.27
C ARG A 506 31.26 22.97 3.11
N VAL A 507 31.53 21.71 3.51
CA VAL A 507 30.58 20.87 4.25
C VAL A 507 31.27 20.20 5.44
N ARG A 508 30.48 19.86 6.45
CA ARG A 508 30.92 19.14 7.64
C ARG A 508 30.19 17.82 7.79
N HIS A 509 30.91 16.74 7.95
CA HIS A 509 30.37 15.43 8.25
C HIS A 509 30.67 15.07 9.70
N ARG A 510 29.69 14.51 10.42
CA ARG A 510 29.80 14.20 11.86
C ARG A 510 31.04 13.35 12.21
N LYS A 511 31.42 12.43 11.34
CA LYS A 511 32.52 11.48 11.55
C LYS A 511 33.85 11.92 10.88
N PHE A 512 33.74 12.51 9.69
CA PHE A 512 34.89 12.80 8.84
C PHE A 512 35.40 14.25 8.93
N GLY A 513 34.70 15.09 9.71
CA GLY A 513 35.09 16.49 9.88
C GLY A 513 34.71 17.38 8.69
N GLY A 514 35.42 18.50 8.54
CA GLY A 514 35.24 19.46 7.46
C GLY A 514 35.81 18.95 6.13
N GLY A 515 35.19 19.38 5.02
CA GLY A 515 35.67 19.01 3.69
C GLY A 515 35.04 19.88 2.60
N ILE A 516 35.50 19.71 1.37
CA ILE A 516 35.03 20.48 0.20
C ILE A 516 34.40 19.53 -0.82
N VAL A 517 33.20 19.87 -1.28
CA VAL A 517 32.51 19.12 -2.34
C VAL A 517 33.29 19.25 -3.66
N GLN A 518 33.75 18.14 -4.20
CA GLN A 518 34.52 18.06 -5.44
C GLN A 518 33.62 17.82 -6.65
N ASP A 519 32.58 17.02 -6.47
CA ASP A 519 31.61 16.70 -7.53
C ASP A 519 30.25 16.34 -6.94
N VAL A 520 29.20 16.52 -7.75
CA VAL A 520 27.82 16.21 -7.39
C VAL A 520 27.20 15.44 -8.54
N SER A 521 26.66 14.25 -8.28
CA SER A 521 26.06 13.37 -9.28
C SER A 521 24.79 12.73 -8.76
N GLY A 522 23.85 12.42 -9.66
CA GLY A 522 22.53 11.89 -9.30
C GLY A 522 21.55 13.00 -8.91
N ILE A 523 20.28 12.61 -8.63
CA ILE A 523 19.18 13.52 -8.33
C ILE A 523 18.29 12.90 -7.25
N GLY A 524 17.68 13.73 -6.40
CA GLY A 524 16.78 13.29 -5.35
C GLY A 524 17.52 12.43 -4.31
N ARG A 525 16.97 11.26 -3.97
CA ARG A 525 17.58 10.32 -2.99
C ARG A 525 18.89 9.70 -3.46
N ASN A 526 19.12 9.65 -4.77
CA ASN A 526 20.36 9.15 -5.35
C ASN A 526 21.39 10.27 -5.56
N LEU A 527 21.21 11.44 -4.95
CA LEU A 527 22.17 12.54 -5.00
C LEU A 527 23.43 12.11 -4.23
N LYS A 528 24.52 11.94 -4.97
CA LYS A 528 25.85 11.61 -4.45
C LYS A 528 26.71 12.85 -4.51
N VAL A 529 27.42 13.13 -3.43
CA VAL A 529 28.46 14.16 -3.38
C VAL A 529 29.81 13.51 -3.15
N MET A 530 30.79 13.92 -3.92
CA MET A 530 32.17 13.54 -3.69
C MET A 530 32.80 14.64 -2.84
N VAL A 531 33.17 14.33 -1.60
CA VAL A 531 33.73 15.29 -0.66
C VAL A 531 35.21 14.94 -0.41
N GLN A 532 36.07 15.91 -0.58
CA GLN A 532 37.46 15.83 -0.14
C GLN A 532 37.56 16.40 1.27
N PHE A 533 37.82 15.56 2.24
CA PHE A 533 37.93 15.98 3.64
C PHE A 533 39.27 16.61 3.94
N ASP A 534 39.30 17.52 4.91
CA ASP A 534 40.48 18.26 5.33
C ASP A 534 41.52 17.34 6.02
N ASP A 535 41.05 16.26 6.62
CA ASP A 535 41.90 15.21 7.19
C ASP A 535 42.47 14.34 6.08
N ALA A 536 43.78 14.34 5.98
CA ALA A 536 44.52 13.60 4.96
C ALA A 536 44.35 12.06 5.08
N ASP A 537 44.08 11.57 6.29
CA ASP A 537 43.89 10.13 6.53
C ASP A 537 42.47 9.67 6.07
N VAL A 538 41.51 10.58 5.98
CA VAL A 538 40.17 10.32 5.48
C VAL A 538 40.10 10.40 3.95
N GLY A 539 40.79 11.36 3.36
CA GLY A 539 40.85 11.55 1.91
C GLY A 539 39.54 11.93 1.26
N THR A 540 39.28 11.43 0.05
CA THR A 540 38.07 11.71 -0.72
C THR A 540 37.07 10.57 -0.54
N LYS A 541 35.80 10.92 -0.22
CA LYS A 541 34.68 9.96 -0.08
C LYS A 541 33.53 10.32 -0.97
N HIS A 542 32.83 9.30 -1.49
CA HIS A 542 31.54 9.43 -2.18
C HIS A 542 30.43 9.21 -1.16
N LEU A 543 29.59 10.20 -0.95
CA LEU A 543 28.56 10.17 0.08
C LEU A 543 27.17 10.35 -0.58
N LEU A 544 26.22 9.55 -0.16
CA LEU A 544 24.82 9.71 -0.56
C LEU A 544 24.16 10.75 0.37
N VAL A 545 23.76 11.87 -0.19
CA VAL A 545 23.29 13.05 0.58
C VAL A 545 22.15 12.70 1.55
N ALA A 546 21.25 11.83 1.13
CA ALA A 546 20.10 11.42 1.94
C ALA A 546 20.48 10.75 3.28
N PHE A 547 21.71 10.22 3.40
CA PHE A 547 22.15 9.46 4.58
C PHE A 547 23.44 10.00 5.19
N ALA A 548 24.09 10.94 4.52
CA ALA A 548 25.44 11.38 4.91
C ALA A 548 25.45 12.37 6.07
N GLY A 549 24.31 12.90 6.51
CA GLY A 549 24.25 13.89 7.59
C GLY A 549 25.23 15.05 7.40
N LEU A 550 25.41 15.51 6.15
CA LEU A 550 26.28 16.63 5.79
C LEU A 550 25.61 17.94 6.17
N GLU A 551 26.31 18.75 6.92
CA GLU A 551 25.92 20.12 7.26
C GLU A 551 26.75 21.13 6.45
N ARG A 552 26.13 22.23 6.03
CA ARG A 552 26.88 23.32 5.36
C ARG A 552 27.66 24.11 6.39
N GLU A 553 28.93 24.33 6.13
CA GLU A 553 29.74 25.26 6.90
C GLU A 553 29.59 26.68 6.31
N TRP A 554 28.86 27.58 6.98
CA TRP A 554 28.78 28.99 6.58
C TRP A 554 30.05 29.74 7.00
N GLU A 555 30.57 30.62 6.12
CA GLU A 555 31.66 31.54 6.49
C GLU A 555 31.18 32.49 7.61
N GLY A 556 31.24 32.06 8.85
CA GLY A 556 30.79 32.85 10.01
C GLY A 556 31.08 32.20 11.35
N ASP A 557 31.31 30.89 11.39
CA ASP A 557 31.66 30.14 12.61
C ASP A 557 33.17 29.78 12.60
N ALA A 558 34.02 30.78 12.76
CA ALA A 558 35.37 30.57 13.22
C ALA A 558 35.46 30.93 14.72
N PRO A 559 36.19 30.11 15.57
CA PRO A 559 36.20 30.25 17.01
C PRO A 559 36.81 31.56 17.51
#